data_9fc349c70e4438d20b039914d4f94409
#
_entry.id   9fc349c70e4438d20b039914d4f94409
#
_cell.length_a   1.000
_cell.length_b   1.000
_cell.length_c   1.000
_cell.angle_alpha   90.00
_cell.angle_beta   90.00
_cell.angle_gamma   90.00
#
_symmetry.space_group_name_H-M   'P 1'
#
loop_
_entity.id
_entity.type
_entity.pdbx_description
1 polymer ?
#
loop_
_entity_poly.entity_id
_entity_poly.type
_entity_poly.pdbx_seq_one_letter_code
_entity_poly.pdbx_strand_id
1 'polypeptide(L)'
;MAAPSATRLAVRYRLLDIDATNPLLADSTTLDNAISAAVAKYQTDRPRLVTADVTGNGTPYYVLVGTGALLASWSDRFSVIERIEYPAEAVGADYVPTYLSRQDDWQEEYRDATKTYLRLLTVSPSASETLRITYTAPHTHTSVTDTVPSADLEALYDLAAHYACLELGTKMAGSSDSVISADSVNYRDSQLRYRQQAQDWLASYNRRMGIA
;
A
#
# COMPACT_ATOMS: atom_id res chain seq x y z
N MET A 1 2.70 -12.02 4.76
CA MET A 1 1.55 -12.03 5.70
C MET A 1 0.36 -12.66 4.98
N ALA A 2 -0.52 -13.36 5.71
CA ALA A 2 -1.69 -13.99 5.08
C ALA A 2 -2.74 -12.93 4.71
N ALA A 3 -3.22 -12.96 3.46
CA ALA A 3 -4.32 -12.12 3.01
C ALA A 3 -5.67 -12.55 3.64
N PRO A 4 -6.67 -11.66 3.72
CA PRO A 4 -8.02 -12.03 4.17
C PRO A 4 -8.63 -13.14 3.29
N SER A 5 -9.31 -14.09 3.91
CA SER A 5 -9.96 -15.20 3.17
C SER A 5 -11.00 -14.70 2.16
N ALA A 6 -11.73 -13.65 2.49
CA ALA A 6 -12.68 -13.02 1.57
C ALA A 6 -12.00 -12.45 0.32
N THR A 7 -10.82 -11.85 0.47
CA THR A 7 -10.03 -11.32 -0.65
C THR A 7 -9.54 -12.45 -1.55
N ARG A 8 -9.00 -13.53 -0.97
CA ARG A 8 -8.59 -14.71 -1.74
C ARG A 8 -9.76 -15.27 -2.55
N LEU A 9 -10.92 -15.41 -1.92
CA LEU A 9 -12.13 -15.91 -2.59
C LEU A 9 -12.57 -14.99 -3.72
N ALA A 10 -12.58 -13.66 -3.49
CA ALA A 10 -12.94 -12.68 -4.52
C ALA A 10 -12.01 -12.72 -5.74
N VAL A 11 -10.69 -12.89 -5.50
CA VAL A 11 -9.70 -13.04 -6.58
C VAL A 11 -9.90 -14.37 -7.32
N ARG A 12 -10.14 -15.49 -6.61
CA ARG A 12 -10.42 -16.79 -7.23
C ARG A 12 -11.65 -16.76 -8.14
N TYR A 13 -12.73 -16.08 -7.75
CA TYR A 13 -13.90 -15.92 -8.62
C TYR A 13 -13.54 -15.18 -9.92
N ARG A 14 -12.68 -14.18 -9.87
CA ARG A 14 -12.22 -13.45 -11.07
C ARG A 14 -11.39 -14.30 -12.01
N LEU A 15 -10.65 -15.25 -11.44
CA LEU A 15 -9.81 -16.20 -12.18
C LEU A 15 -10.59 -17.44 -12.65
N LEU A 16 -11.83 -17.61 -12.22
CA LEU A 16 -12.60 -18.86 -12.34
C LEU A 16 -11.89 -20.07 -11.69
N ASP A 17 -11.04 -19.81 -10.69
CA ASP A 17 -10.26 -20.80 -9.94
C ASP A 17 -11.00 -21.15 -8.63
N ILE A 18 -12.16 -21.78 -8.78
CA ILE A 18 -13.08 -22.08 -7.66
C ILE A 18 -12.95 -23.51 -7.12
N ASP A 19 -12.11 -24.35 -7.73
CA ASP A 19 -11.85 -25.71 -7.24
C ASP A 19 -10.91 -25.67 -6.03
N ALA A 20 -11.48 -25.83 -4.84
CA ALA A 20 -10.71 -25.86 -3.60
C ALA A 20 -9.78 -27.07 -3.46
N THR A 21 -10.04 -28.15 -4.20
CA THR A 21 -9.26 -29.40 -4.14
C THR A 21 -8.00 -29.31 -5.01
N ASN A 22 -8.13 -28.69 -6.18
CA ASN A 22 -7.03 -28.52 -7.14
C ASN A 22 -6.93 -27.06 -7.62
N PRO A 23 -6.54 -26.13 -6.74
CA PRO A 23 -6.47 -24.73 -7.12
C PRO A 23 -5.35 -24.48 -8.13
N LEU A 24 -5.59 -23.60 -9.10
CA LEU A 24 -4.58 -23.17 -10.07
C LEU A 24 -3.41 -22.43 -9.39
N LEU A 25 -3.72 -21.65 -8.36
CA LEU A 25 -2.76 -20.94 -7.54
C LEU A 25 -2.87 -21.37 -6.08
N ALA A 26 -1.73 -21.65 -5.44
CA ALA A 26 -1.67 -21.94 -4.02
C ALA A 26 -1.95 -20.67 -3.19
N ASP A 27 -2.82 -20.76 -2.16
CA ASP A 27 -3.23 -19.64 -1.33
C ASP A 27 -2.06 -18.96 -0.61
N SER A 28 -1.23 -19.75 0.08
CA SER A 28 -0.23 -19.26 1.01
C SER A 28 1.07 -18.76 0.36
N THR A 29 1.19 -18.90 -0.95
CA THR A 29 2.39 -18.50 -1.69
C THR A 29 2.03 -17.58 -2.86
N THR A 30 1.50 -18.16 -3.93
CA THR A 30 1.31 -17.43 -5.19
C THR A 30 0.17 -16.41 -5.09
N LEU A 31 -0.99 -16.82 -4.55
CA LEU A 31 -2.14 -15.92 -4.44
C LEU A 31 -1.90 -14.80 -3.43
N ASP A 32 -1.31 -15.11 -2.27
CA ASP A 32 -0.95 -14.08 -1.28
C ASP A 32 0.11 -13.12 -1.81
N ASN A 33 1.06 -13.57 -2.63
CA ASN A 33 2.04 -12.71 -3.28
C ASN A 33 1.38 -11.77 -4.29
N ALA A 34 0.43 -12.26 -5.10
CA ALA A 34 -0.33 -11.43 -6.03
C ALA A 34 -1.15 -10.36 -5.29
N ILE A 35 -1.80 -10.72 -4.18
CA ILE A 35 -2.54 -9.77 -3.33
C ILE A 35 -1.58 -8.75 -2.70
N SER A 36 -0.43 -9.19 -2.19
CA SER A 36 0.58 -8.30 -1.62
C SER A 36 1.14 -7.31 -2.64
N ALA A 37 1.39 -7.75 -3.88
CA ALA A 37 1.80 -6.88 -4.98
C ALA A 37 0.70 -5.85 -5.34
N ALA A 38 -0.56 -6.28 -5.31
CA ALA A 38 -1.69 -5.38 -5.51
C ALA A 38 -1.78 -4.30 -4.42
N VAL A 39 -1.63 -4.67 -3.15
CA VAL A 39 -1.60 -3.70 -2.04
C VAL A 39 -0.44 -2.74 -2.19
N ALA A 40 0.76 -3.22 -2.58
CA ALA A 40 1.94 -2.39 -2.80
C ALA A 40 1.74 -1.36 -3.93
N LYS A 41 1.06 -1.74 -5.03
CA LYS A 41 0.71 -0.80 -6.10
C LYS A 41 -0.40 0.16 -5.67
N TYR A 42 -1.47 -0.36 -5.06
CA TYR A 42 -2.61 0.43 -4.58
C TYR A 42 -2.18 1.54 -3.61
N GLN A 43 -1.31 1.24 -2.65
CA GLN A 43 -0.82 2.25 -1.70
C GLN A 43 0.00 3.36 -2.36
N THR A 44 0.64 3.07 -3.51
CA THR A 44 1.35 4.09 -4.30
C THR A 44 0.37 5.02 -5.00
N ASP A 45 -0.73 4.47 -5.52
CA ASP A 45 -1.75 5.23 -6.24
C ASP A 45 -2.67 6.01 -5.28
N ARG A 46 -2.91 5.45 -4.10
CA ARG A 46 -3.77 6.05 -3.06
C ARG A 46 -3.18 5.81 -1.66
N PRO A 47 -2.18 6.59 -1.25
CA PRO A 47 -1.60 6.46 0.07
C PRO A 47 -2.61 6.81 1.17
N ARG A 48 -2.53 6.15 2.31
CA ARG A 48 -3.33 6.44 3.48
C ARG A 48 -2.81 7.69 4.17
N LEU A 49 -3.66 8.69 4.41
CA LEU A 49 -3.33 9.83 5.25
C LEU A 49 -3.58 9.50 6.73
N VAL A 50 -2.59 9.73 7.54
CA VAL A 50 -2.64 9.54 9.00
C VAL A 50 -2.27 10.85 9.67
N THR A 51 -3.01 11.19 10.71
CA THR A 51 -2.72 12.35 11.55
C THR A 51 -2.31 11.87 12.95
N ALA A 52 -1.22 12.39 13.45
CA ALA A 52 -0.71 12.10 14.79
C ALA A 52 -0.40 13.40 15.55
N ASP A 53 -0.84 13.46 16.79
CA ASP A 53 -0.49 14.53 17.71
C ASP A 53 0.79 14.15 18.45
N VAL A 54 1.80 15.01 18.35
CA VAL A 54 3.14 14.85 18.93
C VAL A 54 3.39 15.95 19.93
N THR A 55 3.65 15.56 21.18
CA THR A 55 4.02 16.52 22.23
C THR A 55 5.41 17.08 21.99
N GLY A 56 5.58 18.36 22.17
CA GLY A 56 6.87 19.02 22.09
C GLY A 56 7.87 18.47 23.11
N ASN A 57 9.14 18.55 22.78
CA ASN A 57 10.23 18.06 23.63
C ASN A 57 11.28 19.13 23.98
N GLY A 58 10.99 20.39 23.64
CA GLY A 58 11.90 21.52 23.84
C GLY A 58 13.08 21.55 22.85
N THR A 59 13.09 20.65 21.85
CA THR A 59 14.13 20.60 20.83
C THR A 59 13.53 20.69 19.42
N PRO A 60 14.30 21.13 18.43
CA PRO A 60 13.80 21.18 17.05
C PRO A 60 13.82 19.82 16.32
N TYR A 61 14.21 18.73 16.97
CA TYR A 61 14.41 17.43 16.34
C TYR A 61 13.43 16.39 16.86
N TYR A 62 12.77 15.70 15.93
CA TYR A 62 11.80 14.63 16.18
C TYR A 62 12.18 13.39 15.37
N VAL A 63 12.30 12.24 16.03
CA VAL A 63 12.70 10.99 15.39
C VAL A 63 11.52 10.41 14.61
N LEU A 64 11.69 10.20 13.30
CA LEU A 64 10.70 9.57 12.44
C LEU A 64 10.95 8.07 12.29
N VAL A 65 12.22 7.65 12.22
CA VAL A 65 12.64 6.25 12.06
C VAL A 65 13.65 5.88 13.13
N GLY A 66 13.53 4.69 13.69
CA GLY A 66 14.44 4.13 14.69
C GLY A 66 13.87 4.13 16.10
N THR A 67 14.74 3.94 17.09
CA THR A 67 14.34 3.92 18.50
C THR A 67 13.77 5.27 18.92
N GLY A 68 12.57 5.30 19.45
CA GLY A 68 11.86 6.52 19.85
C GLY A 68 11.12 7.19 18.70
N ALA A 69 10.88 6.50 17.58
CA ALA A 69 10.05 7.02 16.49
C ALA A 69 8.66 7.43 16.99
N LEU A 70 8.25 8.66 16.64
CA LEU A 70 7.03 9.28 17.13
C LEU A 70 5.79 8.95 16.29
N LEU A 71 5.99 8.59 15.03
CA LEU A 71 4.91 8.31 14.08
C LEU A 71 4.77 6.79 13.88
N ALA A 72 3.81 6.18 14.57
CA ALA A 72 3.66 4.71 14.64
C ALA A 72 3.47 4.01 13.29
N SER A 73 2.87 4.70 12.31
CA SER A 73 2.63 4.14 10.95
C SER A 73 3.62 4.68 9.92
N TRP A 74 4.68 5.34 10.34
CA TRP A 74 5.72 5.84 9.44
C TRP A 74 6.47 4.67 8.78
N SER A 75 6.64 4.74 7.49
CA SER A 75 7.44 3.79 6.71
C SER A 75 8.51 4.55 5.95
N ASP A 76 9.77 4.23 6.23
CA ASP A 76 10.90 4.88 5.57
C ASP A 76 10.82 4.76 4.05
N ARG A 77 11.18 5.81 3.33
CA ARG A 77 11.14 5.94 1.86
C ARG A 77 9.74 5.89 1.22
N PHE A 78 8.71 5.59 1.99
CA PHE A 78 7.32 5.63 1.51
C PHE A 78 6.56 6.82 2.09
N SER A 79 6.65 7.01 3.41
CA SER A 79 5.92 8.06 4.12
C SER A 79 6.51 9.45 3.82
N VAL A 80 5.62 10.41 3.62
CA VAL A 80 5.95 11.82 3.39
C VAL A 80 5.07 12.65 4.32
N ILE A 81 5.65 13.66 4.96
CA ILE A 81 4.89 14.63 5.74
C ILE A 81 4.19 15.58 4.76
N GLU A 82 2.86 15.61 4.83
CA GLU A 82 2.02 16.48 4.00
C GLU A 82 1.88 17.88 4.62
N ARG A 83 1.66 17.95 5.94
CA ARG A 83 1.49 19.20 6.66
C ARG A 83 1.77 19.04 8.14
N ILE A 84 2.19 20.12 8.77
CA ILE A 84 2.37 20.24 10.21
C ILE A 84 1.57 21.45 10.69
N GLU A 85 0.68 21.22 11.64
CA GLU A 85 -0.07 22.24 12.34
C GLU A 85 0.63 22.56 13.66
N TYR A 86 0.89 23.85 13.92
CA TYR A 86 1.52 24.27 15.16
C TYR A 86 1.15 25.74 15.50
N PRO A 87 0.81 26.02 16.77
CA PRO A 87 0.47 25.04 17.81
C PRO A 87 -0.83 24.32 17.46
N ALA A 88 -0.91 23.00 17.74
CA ALA A 88 -2.13 22.24 17.56
C ALA A 88 -2.99 22.33 18.82
N GLU A 89 -4.20 22.82 18.68
CA GLU A 89 -5.16 22.95 19.76
C GLU A 89 -6.35 22.01 19.57
N ALA A 90 -7.16 21.87 20.61
CA ALA A 90 -8.43 21.17 20.49
C ALA A 90 -9.36 21.94 19.54
N VAL A 91 -9.97 21.23 18.59
CA VAL A 91 -10.89 21.83 17.62
C VAL A 91 -12.10 22.43 18.33
N GLY A 92 -12.18 23.77 18.37
CA GLY A 92 -13.33 24.54 18.84
C GLY A 92 -14.03 25.26 17.67
N ALA A 93 -15.16 25.91 17.95
CA ALA A 93 -15.95 26.58 16.91
C ALA A 93 -15.19 27.68 16.15
N ASP A 94 -14.23 28.34 16.83
CA ASP A 94 -13.45 29.45 16.28
C ASP A 94 -11.98 29.08 16.00
N TYR A 95 -11.65 27.78 16.05
CA TYR A 95 -10.28 27.34 15.83
C TYR A 95 -9.88 27.43 14.35
N VAL A 96 -8.84 28.20 14.06
CA VAL A 96 -8.24 28.29 12.74
C VAL A 96 -6.84 27.66 12.80
N PRO A 97 -6.61 26.51 12.17
CA PRO A 97 -5.32 25.85 12.22
C PRO A 97 -4.24 26.68 11.52
N THR A 98 -3.08 26.77 12.15
CA THR A 98 -1.88 27.40 11.58
C THR A 98 -0.94 26.30 11.12
N TYR A 99 -0.51 26.36 9.85
CA TYR A 99 0.37 25.37 9.26
C TYR A 99 1.77 25.92 9.05
N LEU A 100 2.76 25.11 9.41
CA LEU A 100 4.16 25.38 9.13
C LEU A 100 4.48 25.17 7.65
N SER A 101 5.23 26.08 7.06
CA SER A 101 5.68 26.01 5.66
C SER A 101 6.77 24.95 5.50
N ARG A 102 6.62 24.08 4.51
CA ARG A 102 7.70 23.17 4.09
C ARG A 102 8.82 24.03 3.51
N GLN A 103 10.07 23.74 3.86
CA GLN A 103 11.31 24.44 3.51
C GLN A 103 11.65 25.62 4.41
N ASP A 104 10.69 26.48 4.79
CA ASP A 104 10.99 27.65 5.63
C ASP A 104 10.94 27.30 7.11
N ASP A 105 9.96 26.48 7.52
CA ASP A 105 9.72 26.17 8.94
C ASP A 105 10.15 24.77 9.34
N TRP A 106 10.22 23.82 8.40
CA TRP A 106 10.62 22.45 8.68
C TRP A 106 11.19 21.74 7.47
N GLN A 107 12.00 20.67 7.74
CA GLN A 107 12.56 19.78 6.74
C GLN A 107 12.72 18.37 7.29
N GLU A 108 12.74 17.37 6.40
CA GLU A 108 13.16 16.01 6.71
C GLU A 108 14.68 15.90 6.55
N GLU A 109 15.34 15.38 7.59
CA GLU A 109 16.80 15.26 7.63
C GLU A 109 17.21 13.79 7.78
N TYR A 110 17.90 13.27 6.79
CA TYR A 110 18.47 11.92 6.81
C TYR A 110 19.89 12.01 7.37
N ARG A 111 20.08 11.58 8.63
CA ARG A 111 21.39 11.64 9.28
C ARG A 111 22.22 10.39 9.11
N ASP A 112 21.58 9.23 9.03
CA ASP A 112 22.23 7.94 8.79
C ASP A 112 21.22 6.94 8.20
N ALA A 113 21.69 5.73 7.83
CA ALA A 113 20.84 4.69 7.22
C ALA A 113 19.72 4.18 8.14
N THR A 114 19.72 4.54 9.41
CA THR A 114 18.81 4.02 10.45
C THR A 114 17.94 5.09 11.08
N LYS A 115 18.19 6.37 10.81
CA LYS A 115 17.51 7.47 11.48
C LYS A 115 17.15 8.60 10.53
N THR A 116 15.86 8.83 10.41
CA THR A 116 15.26 9.99 9.75
C THR A 116 14.64 10.88 10.81
N TYR A 117 14.87 12.19 10.70
CA TYR A 117 14.36 13.19 11.63
C TYR A 117 13.48 14.20 10.90
N LEU A 118 12.44 14.65 11.58
CA LEU A 118 11.82 15.93 11.30
C LEU A 118 12.61 17.00 12.05
N ARG A 119 13.13 17.98 11.34
CA ARG A 119 13.76 19.16 11.92
C ARG A 119 12.86 20.37 11.72
N LEU A 120 12.51 21.03 12.84
CA LEU A 120 11.86 22.34 12.83
C LEU A 120 12.93 23.41 12.75
N LEU A 121 12.74 24.41 11.91
CA LEU A 121 13.74 25.46 11.65
C LEU A 121 13.44 26.73 12.43
N THR A 122 12.17 27.06 12.64
CA THR A 122 11.72 28.33 13.22
C THR A 122 11.18 28.21 14.64
N VAL A 123 10.81 26.98 15.06
CA VAL A 123 10.18 26.75 16.36
C VAL A 123 10.82 25.57 17.11
N SER A 124 10.69 25.59 18.44
CA SER A 124 11.12 24.50 19.33
C SER A 124 10.00 24.25 20.34
N PRO A 125 8.98 23.45 19.99
CA PRO A 125 7.80 23.24 20.81
C PRO A 125 8.15 22.70 22.20
N SER A 126 7.64 23.35 23.24
CA SER A 126 7.79 22.91 24.63
C SER A 126 6.94 21.68 24.95
N ALA A 127 7.17 21.07 26.12
CA ALA A 127 6.40 19.90 26.56
C ALA A 127 4.90 20.18 26.82
N SER A 128 4.49 21.44 26.85
CA SER A 128 3.08 21.85 26.97
C SER A 128 2.40 22.11 25.62
N GLU A 129 3.16 22.09 24.53
CA GLU A 129 2.67 22.36 23.19
C GLU A 129 2.61 21.09 22.37
N THR A 130 1.70 21.07 21.40
CA THR A 130 1.46 19.92 20.53
C THR A 130 1.67 20.30 19.07
N LEU A 131 2.33 19.41 18.32
CA LEU A 131 2.36 19.43 16.86
C LEU A 131 1.36 18.40 16.36
N ARG A 132 0.55 18.75 15.38
CA ARG A 132 -0.28 17.79 14.65
C ARG A 132 0.31 17.55 13.29
N ILE A 133 0.82 16.34 13.08
CA ILE A 133 1.52 15.94 11.86
C ILE A 133 0.60 15.08 11.03
N THR A 134 0.29 15.50 9.80
CA THR A 134 -0.40 14.69 8.81
C THR A 134 0.63 14.16 7.82
N TYR A 135 0.65 12.83 7.63
CA TYR A 135 1.63 12.17 6.79
C TYR A 135 1.01 10.98 6.05
N THR A 136 1.66 10.56 4.97
CA THR A 136 1.27 9.36 4.24
C THR A 136 1.79 8.11 4.95
N ALA A 137 0.98 7.05 4.98
CA ALA A 137 1.35 5.75 5.54
C ALA A 137 0.94 4.62 4.59
N PRO A 138 1.66 3.50 4.60
CA PRO A 138 1.29 2.35 3.80
C PRO A 138 -0.04 1.74 4.27
N HIS A 139 -0.74 1.11 3.33
CA HIS A 139 -1.89 0.29 3.65
C HIS A 139 -1.47 -1.08 4.18
N THR A 140 -2.26 -1.59 5.12
CA THR A 140 -2.18 -2.96 5.60
C THR A 140 -3.45 -3.68 5.18
N HIS A 141 -3.30 -4.84 4.54
CA HIS A 141 -4.43 -5.69 4.14
C HIS A 141 -4.12 -7.14 4.50
N THR A 142 -4.43 -7.52 5.73
CA THR A 142 -4.15 -8.84 6.30
C THR A 142 -5.42 -9.42 6.92
N SER A 143 -5.38 -10.69 7.28
CA SER A 143 -6.48 -11.35 8.00
C SER A 143 -6.78 -10.74 9.39
N VAL A 144 -5.89 -9.92 9.92
CA VAL A 144 -6.01 -9.30 11.26
C VAL A 144 -6.31 -7.80 11.16
N THR A 145 -5.67 -7.13 10.21
CA THR A 145 -5.76 -5.65 10.07
C THR A 145 -6.00 -5.30 8.62
N ASP A 146 -7.01 -4.49 8.40
CA ASP A 146 -7.33 -3.92 7.09
C ASP A 146 -7.47 -2.41 7.20
N THR A 147 -6.73 -1.68 6.38
CA THR A 147 -6.79 -0.22 6.29
C THR A 147 -7.21 0.27 4.90
N VAL A 148 -7.49 -0.66 3.99
CA VAL A 148 -8.02 -0.34 2.67
C VAL A 148 -9.49 0.04 2.81
N PRO A 149 -9.93 1.20 2.31
CA PRO A 149 -11.34 1.60 2.33
C PRO A 149 -12.22 0.56 1.66
N SER A 150 -13.37 0.24 2.26
CA SER A 150 -14.31 -0.75 1.70
C SER A 150 -14.79 -0.39 0.28
N ALA A 151 -14.87 0.89 -0.04
CA ALA A 151 -15.20 1.37 -1.38
C ALA A 151 -14.16 1.00 -2.46
N ASP A 152 -12.91 0.77 -2.06
CA ASP A 152 -11.81 0.48 -2.97
C ASP A 152 -11.48 -1.02 -3.06
N LEU A 153 -12.13 -1.87 -2.24
CA LEU A 153 -11.84 -3.30 -2.22
C LEU A 153 -12.06 -3.96 -3.59
N GLU A 154 -13.08 -3.57 -4.32
CA GLU A 154 -13.33 -4.09 -5.66
C GLU A 154 -12.21 -3.75 -6.65
N ALA A 155 -11.65 -2.53 -6.55
CA ALA A 155 -10.49 -2.15 -7.34
C ALA A 155 -9.25 -2.96 -6.93
N LEU A 156 -9.04 -3.15 -5.63
CA LEU A 156 -7.94 -3.99 -5.13
C LEU A 156 -8.05 -5.44 -5.61
N TYR A 157 -9.26 -6.01 -5.65
CA TYR A 157 -9.48 -7.36 -6.16
C TYR A 157 -9.19 -7.48 -7.66
N ASP A 158 -9.56 -6.47 -8.45
CA ASP A 158 -9.22 -6.42 -9.88
C ASP A 158 -7.70 -6.36 -10.08
N LEU A 159 -7.01 -5.54 -9.30
CA LEU A 159 -5.54 -5.44 -9.34
C LEU A 159 -4.85 -6.73 -8.89
N ALA A 160 -5.37 -7.39 -7.85
CA ALA A 160 -4.86 -8.68 -7.41
C ALA A 160 -5.08 -9.77 -8.46
N ALA A 161 -6.24 -9.76 -9.15
CA ALA A 161 -6.50 -10.66 -10.27
C ALA A 161 -5.56 -10.40 -11.45
N HIS A 162 -5.19 -9.14 -11.74
CA HIS A 162 -4.15 -8.80 -12.71
C HIS A 162 -2.84 -9.52 -12.41
N TYR A 163 -2.30 -9.36 -11.19
CA TYR A 163 -1.04 -10.02 -10.80
C TYR A 163 -1.15 -11.54 -10.80
N ALA A 164 -2.27 -12.08 -10.33
CA ALA A 164 -2.51 -13.52 -10.35
C ALA A 164 -2.56 -14.10 -11.77
N CYS A 165 -3.15 -13.38 -12.74
CA CYS A 165 -3.12 -13.78 -14.15
C CYS A 165 -1.70 -13.74 -14.74
N LEU A 166 -0.86 -12.78 -14.35
CA LEU A 166 0.56 -12.77 -14.77
C LEU A 166 1.31 -13.99 -14.26
N GLU A 167 1.09 -14.38 -13.01
CA GLU A 167 1.68 -15.58 -12.41
C GLU A 167 1.21 -16.86 -13.14
N LEU A 168 -0.10 -16.97 -13.44
CA LEU A 168 -0.64 -18.08 -14.23
C LEU A 168 -0.03 -18.12 -15.63
N GLY A 169 0.09 -16.99 -16.29
CA GLY A 169 0.74 -16.90 -17.61
C GLY A 169 2.19 -17.37 -17.57
N THR A 170 2.94 -17.03 -16.53
CA THR A 170 4.32 -17.48 -16.33
C THR A 170 4.39 -18.97 -16.04
N LYS A 171 3.50 -19.50 -15.18
CA LYS A 171 3.41 -20.92 -14.87
C LYS A 171 3.12 -21.76 -16.13
N MET A 172 2.18 -21.29 -16.96
CA MET A 172 1.84 -21.98 -18.22
C MET A 172 2.98 -21.92 -19.26
N ALA A 173 3.74 -20.84 -19.29
CA ALA A 173 4.92 -20.75 -20.16
C ALA A 173 6.00 -21.77 -19.79
N GLY A 174 6.22 -22.01 -18.48
CA GLY A 174 7.19 -23.00 -18.00
C GLY A 174 6.76 -24.47 -18.18
N SER A 175 5.45 -24.73 -18.35
CA SER A 175 4.93 -26.09 -18.55
C SER A 175 4.86 -26.53 -20.00
N SER A 176 5.29 -25.68 -20.95
CA SER A 176 5.25 -25.98 -22.40
C SER A 176 6.38 -26.86 -22.90
N ASP A 177 7.16 -27.49 -22.03
CA ASP A 177 8.27 -28.35 -22.43
C ASP A 177 7.82 -29.81 -22.56
N SER A 178 8.14 -30.41 -23.72
CA SER A 178 7.94 -31.79 -24.13
C SER A 178 6.54 -32.20 -24.56
N VAL A 179 6.16 -31.86 -25.79
CA VAL A 179 5.14 -32.68 -26.49
C VAL A 179 5.74 -33.34 -27.72
N ILE A 180 6.20 -34.53 -27.51
CA ILE A 180 6.23 -35.54 -28.55
C ILE A 180 4.95 -36.36 -28.34
N SER A 181 3.85 -35.96 -28.89
CA SER A 181 2.76 -36.83 -29.30
C SER A 181 1.52 -36.05 -29.74
N ALA A 182 0.68 -36.69 -30.54
CA ALA A 182 -0.35 -36.20 -31.44
C ALA A 182 -1.55 -35.42 -30.84
N ASP A 183 -1.51 -35.00 -29.59
CA ASP A 183 -2.57 -34.22 -28.94
C ASP A 183 -1.96 -32.89 -28.43
N SER A 184 -1.80 -31.96 -29.36
CA SER A 184 -1.19 -30.66 -29.08
C SER A 184 -2.17 -29.76 -28.34
N VAL A 185 -2.22 -29.88 -27.03
CA VAL A 185 -2.78 -28.80 -26.19
C VAL A 185 -1.88 -27.57 -26.36
N ASN A 186 -2.41 -26.55 -26.99
CA ASN A 186 -1.65 -25.34 -27.32
C ASN A 186 -1.50 -24.45 -26.08
N TYR A 187 -0.52 -24.74 -25.22
CA TYR A 187 -0.21 -23.96 -24.00
C TYR A 187 0.14 -22.49 -24.30
N ARG A 188 0.60 -22.19 -25.53
CA ARG A 188 0.87 -20.83 -25.97
C ARG A 188 -0.40 -19.96 -25.98
N ASP A 189 -1.53 -20.52 -26.40
CA ASP A 189 -2.81 -19.82 -26.40
C ASP A 189 -3.30 -19.57 -24.96
N SER A 190 -3.06 -20.49 -24.05
CA SER A 190 -3.39 -20.30 -22.62
C SER A 190 -2.58 -19.16 -22.00
N GLN A 191 -1.29 -19.07 -22.28
CA GLN A 191 -0.44 -17.96 -21.83
C GLN A 191 -0.92 -16.61 -22.35
N LEU A 192 -1.25 -16.53 -23.65
CA LEU A 192 -1.75 -15.30 -24.26
C LEU A 192 -3.09 -14.87 -23.66
N ARG A 193 -3.99 -15.81 -23.38
CA ARG A 193 -5.28 -15.54 -22.73
C ARG A 193 -5.09 -14.95 -21.33
N TYR A 194 -4.21 -15.53 -20.49
CA TYR A 194 -3.95 -14.98 -19.16
C TYR A 194 -3.32 -13.58 -19.21
N ARG A 195 -2.43 -13.33 -20.19
CA ARG A 195 -1.87 -11.98 -20.38
C ARG A 195 -2.93 -10.96 -20.80
N GLN A 196 -3.82 -11.34 -21.72
CA GLN A 196 -4.93 -10.47 -22.12
C GLN A 196 -5.87 -10.21 -20.94
N GLN A 197 -6.24 -11.24 -20.19
CA GLN A 197 -7.08 -11.11 -19.02
C GLN A 197 -6.42 -10.25 -17.93
N ALA A 198 -5.10 -10.34 -17.76
CA ALA A 198 -4.36 -9.47 -16.86
C ALA A 198 -4.49 -7.99 -17.27
N GLN A 199 -4.39 -7.68 -18.58
CA GLN A 199 -4.58 -6.31 -19.07
C GLN A 199 -6.01 -5.81 -18.84
N ASP A 200 -7.01 -6.65 -19.04
CA ASP A 200 -8.42 -6.32 -18.82
C ASP A 200 -8.68 -5.98 -17.35
N TRP A 201 -8.10 -6.75 -16.42
CA TRP A 201 -8.19 -6.47 -14.98
C TRP A 201 -7.47 -5.18 -14.58
N LEU A 202 -6.29 -4.92 -15.13
CA LEU A 202 -5.58 -3.66 -14.90
C LEU A 202 -6.38 -2.46 -15.43
N ALA A 203 -6.99 -2.58 -16.59
CA ALA A 203 -7.86 -1.54 -17.14
C ALA A 203 -9.11 -1.31 -16.28
N SER A 204 -9.68 -2.39 -15.70
CA SER A 204 -10.78 -2.29 -14.76
C SER A 204 -10.38 -1.55 -13.48
N TYR A 205 -9.22 -1.90 -12.90
CA TYR A 205 -8.64 -1.21 -11.76
C TYR A 205 -8.46 0.28 -12.03
N ASN A 206 -7.78 0.65 -13.11
CA ASN A 206 -7.52 2.04 -13.46
C ASN A 206 -8.82 2.83 -13.61
N ARG A 207 -9.84 2.25 -14.25
CA ARG A 207 -11.16 2.88 -14.40
C ARG A 207 -11.83 3.13 -13.05
N ARG A 208 -11.78 2.16 -12.11
CA ARG A 208 -12.36 2.31 -10.77
C ARG A 208 -11.63 3.36 -9.94
N MET A 209 -10.32 3.45 -10.10
CA MET A 209 -9.47 4.41 -9.39
C MET A 209 -9.47 5.80 -10.03
N GLY A 210 -10.03 5.97 -11.24
CA GLY A 210 -9.99 7.21 -12.00
C GLY A 210 -8.57 7.56 -12.51
N ILE A 211 -7.73 6.53 -12.71
CA ILE A 211 -6.38 6.67 -13.24
C ILE A 211 -6.46 6.56 -14.77
N ALA A 212 -5.99 7.60 -15.48
CA ALA A 212 -5.98 7.66 -16.93
C ALA A 212 -4.78 6.95 -17.56
#